data_1ec234243f39cb03f53ec841fe6c27b7
#
_entry.id   1ec234243f39cb03f53ec841fe6c27b7
#
_cell.length_a   1.000
_cell.length_b   1.000
_cell.length_c   1.000
_cell.angle_alpha   90.00
_cell.angle_beta   90.00
_cell.angle_gamma   90.00
#
_symmetry.space_group_name_H-M   'P 1'
#
loop_
_entity.id
_entity.type
_entity.pdbx_description
1 polymer ?
#
loop_
_entity_poly.entity_id
_entity_poly.type
_entity_poly.pdbx_seq_one_letter_code
_entity_poly.pdbx_strand_id
1 'polypeptide(L)'
;RFVSMTYDAFSKSILDHFRFALPEVLRPDAAYLVNDVDTIDAAFKKAGYNNPLNLPVYKLRTYYERVLDSVELPFTRNDLGETVWKLLLKGFDNYKPTLSFKMMCILAEFIIKTNYKIKRGLQLTYKYVFLDEFQDTTYLQYKLVKQCFLNSGSIMTAVGDNKQRIMVWAGALKTVFHDFKTEFNAETHKLTMNHRSAPRLVDLQRKMYASLNESDSTICVSDKWEPDDGMVTLLIAEDEENEAATISEHISAQIESGIEPNKLCILCKQKPQDYAPKIIAELKNHQILARIENDYQDLIKEPIVEMLISLLRLAIDRKRPHDWEFIVSTTADLWNIGSL
;
A
#
# COMPACT_ATOMS: atom_id res chain seq x y z
N ARG A 1 2.14 13.96 -19.58
CA ARG A 1 2.91 13.63 -18.38
C ARG A 1 2.27 12.42 -17.72
N PHE A 2 3.05 11.38 -17.43
CA PHE A 2 2.61 10.23 -16.64
C PHE A 2 2.82 10.54 -15.15
N VAL A 3 1.83 10.20 -14.32
CA VAL A 3 1.89 10.34 -12.86
C VAL A 3 1.50 8.99 -12.27
N SER A 4 2.37 8.41 -11.43
CA SER A 4 2.11 7.17 -10.70
C SER A 4 2.06 7.48 -9.20
N MET A 5 1.03 6.97 -8.51
CA MET A 5 0.86 7.17 -7.07
C MET A 5 -0.03 6.10 -6.47
N THR A 6 0.09 5.88 -5.17
CA THR A 6 -0.84 5.03 -4.43
C THR A 6 -2.19 5.74 -4.23
N TYR A 7 -3.25 4.98 -3.88
CA TYR A 7 -4.55 5.57 -3.52
C TYR A 7 -4.44 6.58 -2.36
N ASP A 8 -3.60 6.28 -1.39
CA ASP A 8 -3.42 7.17 -0.23
C ASP A 8 -2.70 8.45 -0.62
N ALA A 9 -1.67 8.37 -1.48
CA ALA A 9 -1.00 9.53 -2.03
C ALA A 9 -1.95 10.37 -2.91
N PHE A 10 -2.83 9.74 -3.68
CA PHE A 10 -3.85 10.42 -4.47
C PHE A 10 -4.85 11.15 -3.57
N SER A 11 -5.37 10.48 -2.54
CA SER A 11 -6.29 11.07 -1.56
C SER A 11 -5.65 12.26 -0.84
N LYS A 12 -4.41 12.10 -0.39
CA LYS A 12 -3.62 13.16 0.25
C LYS A 12 -3.40 14.34 -0.70
N SER A 13 -3.04 14.07 -1.95
CA SER A 13 -2.84 15.12 -2.96
C SER A 13 -4.10 15.96 -3.19
N ILE A 14 -5.27 15.32 -3.31
CA ILE A 14 -6.55 16.04 -3.43
C ILE A 14 -6.79 16.90 -2.19
N LEU A 15 -6.60 16.32 -1.01
CA LEU A 15 -6.84 17.01 0.26
C LEU A 15 -5.92 18.23 0.41
N ASP A 16 -4.62 18.08 0.21
CA ASP A 16 -3.65 19.15 0.40
C ASP A 16 -3.86 20.31 -0.58
N HIS A 17 -4.13 20.00 -1.86
CA HIS A 17 -4.37 21.04 -2.86
C HIS A 17 -5.70 21.75 -2.70
N PHE A 18 -6.74 21.04 -2.26
CA PHE A 18 -8.11 21.57 -2.25
C PHE A 18 -8.74 21.64 -0.86
N ARG A 19 -7.96 21.59 0.23
CA ARG A 19 -8.48 21.63 1.61
C ARG A 19 -9.36 22.84 1.91
N PHE A 20 -9.12 23.99 1.26
CA PHE A 20 -9.93 25.19 1.41
C PHE A 20 -11.31 25.09 0.77
N ALA A 21 -11.56 24.07 -0.04
CA ALA A 21 -12.89 23.73 -0.54
C ALA A 21 -13.75 23.01 0.50
N LEU A 22 -13.16 22.55 1.61
CA LEU A 22 -13.88 21.98 2.73
C LEU A 22 -14.49 23.09 3.61
N PRO A 23 -15.70 22.87 4.17
CA PRO A 23 -16.21 23.67 5.27
C PRO A 23 -15.18 23.74 6.42
N GLU A 24 -15.14 24.84 7.14
CA GLU A 24 -14.14 25.08 8.19
C GLU A 24 -14.11 23.97 9.24
N VAL A 25 -15.25 23.42 9.62
CA VAL A 25 -15.38 22.33 10.59
C VAL A 25 -14.73 21.03 10.13
N LEU A 26 -14.64 20.81 8.81
CA LEU A 26 -14.04 19.61 8.18
C LEU A 26 -12.60 19.84 7.70
N ARG A 27 -12.15 21.09 7.72
CA ARG A 27 -10.84 21.46 7.17
C ARG A 27 -9.75 21.09 8.16
N PRO A 28 -8.83 20.16 7.82
CA PRO A 28 -7.67 19.88 8.66
C PRO A 28 -6.71 21.07 8.67
N ASP A 29 -5.89 21.18 9.69
CA ASP A 29 -4.73 22.08 9.67
C ASP A 29 -3.73 21.67 8.58
N ALA A 30 -2.88 22.60 8.14
CA ALA A 30 -1.91 22.33 7.08
C ALA A 30 -0.85 21.32 7.48
N ALA A 31 -0.43 21.36 8.73
CA ALA A 31 0.65 20.56 9.29
C ALA A 31 0.13 19.35 10.08
N TYR A 32 -0.80 18.59 9.48
CA TYR A 32 -1.31 17.38 10.12
C TYR A 32 -0.33 16.20 9.97
N LEU A 33 -0.32 15.32 10.98
CA LEU A 33 0.37 14.03 10.94
C LEU A 33 -0.48 12.99 10.20
N VAL A 34 0.17 11.99 9.64
CA VAL A 34 -0.52 10.89 8.96
C VAL A 34 -0.41 9.63 9.81
N ASN A 35 -1.57 9.06 10.15
CA ASN A 35 -1.73 7.79 10.84
C ASN A 35 -0.94 7.64 12.15
N ASP A 36 -0.79 8.74 12.90
CA ASP A 36 -0.14 8.72 14.21
C ASP A 36 -1.04 8.03 15.24
N VAL A 37 -0.64 6.82 15.62
CA VAL A 37 -1.43 5.90 16.45
C VAL A 37 -1.64 6.44 17.86
N ASP A 38 -0.64 7.10 18.41
CA ASP A 38 -0.69 7.63 19.78
C ASP A 38 -1.69 8.78 19.88
N THR A 39 -1.69 9.67 18.89
CA THR A 39 -2.67 10.76 18.78
C THR A 39 -4.09 10.21 18.58
N ILE A 40 -4.27 9.17 17.77
CA ILE A 40 -5.59 8.54 17.57
C ILE A 40 -6.10 7.95 18.89
N ASP A 41 -5.27 7.19 19.61
CA ASP A 41 -5.63 6.61 20.91
C ASP A 41 -5.99 7.71 21.94
N ALA A 42 -5.18 8.76 22.01
CA ALA A 42 -5.43 9.92 22.87
C ALA A 42 -6.77 10.63 22.54
N ALA A 43 -7.10 10.76 21.25
CA ALA A 43 -8.36 11.36 20.81
C ALA A 43 -9.60 10.55 21.26
N PHE A 44 -9.53 9.22 21.17
CA PHE A 44 -10.60 8.35 21.68
C PHE A 44 -10.75 8.48 23.20
N LYS A 45 -9.64 8.50 23.94
CA LYS A 45 -9.65 8.72 25.40
C LYS A 45 -10.23 10.08 25.78
N LYS A 46 -9.85 11.15 25.05
CA LYS A 46 -10.38 12.52 25.25
C LYS A 46 -11.87 12.59 24.95
N ALA A 47 -12.35 11.82 23.97
CA ALA A 47 -13.78 11.70 23.66
C ALA A 47 -14.56 10.81 24.65
N GLY A 48 -13.93 10.35 25.72
CA GLY A 48 -14.56 9.55 26.78
C GLY A 48 -14.55 8.04 26.55
N TYR A 49 -13.84 7.54 25.53
CA TYR A 49 -13.72 6.11 25.28
C TYR A 49 -12.43 5.54 25.90
N ASN A 50 -12.55 4.94 27.09
CA ASN A 50 -11.44 4.36 27.84
C ASN A 50 -11.40 2.83 27.76
N ASN A 51 -11.60 2.27 26.58
CA ASN A 51 -11.60 0.82 26.33
C ASN A 51 -12.49 0.03 27.30
N PRO A 52 -13.79 0.34 27.40
CA PRO A 52 -14.69 -0.26 28.42
C PRO A 52 -14.86 -1.77 28.25
N LEU A 53 -14.50 -2.31 27.06
CA LEU A 53 -14.57 -3.75 26.75
C LEU A 53 -13.25 -4.49 27.02
N ASN A 54 -12.24 -3.84 27.58
CA ASN A 54 -10.90 -4.39 27.80
C ASN A 54 -10.32 -5.10 26.57
N LEU A 55 -10.49 -4.52 25.39
CA LEU A 55 -10.00 -5.08 24.14
C LEU A 55 -8.46 -5.10 24.13
N PRO A 56 -7.82 -6.18 23.70
CA PRO A 56 -6.39 -6.16 23.45
C PRO A 56 -6.05 -5.15 22.36
N VAL A 57 -4.80 -4.62 22.36
CA VAL A 57 -4.36 -3.48 21.53
C VAL A 57 -4.73 -3.63 20.04
N TYR A 58 -4.52 -4.82 19.46
CA TYR A 58 -4.84 -5.05 18.05
C TYR A 58 -6.34 -4.98 17.73
N LYS A 59 -7.23 -5.46 18.66
CA LYS A 59 -8.69 -5.34 18.51
C LYS A 59 -9.16 -3.91 18.76
N LEU A 60 -8.50 -3.21 19.68
CA LEU A 60 -8.81 -1.81 19.96
C LEU A 60 -8.52 -0.92 18.73
N ARG A 61 -7.38 -1.14 18.06
CA ARG A 61 -7.07 -0.45 16.81
C ARG A 61 -8.09 -0.72 15.71
N THR A 62 -8.47 -1.96 15.52
CA THR A 62 -9.54 -2.33 14.56
C THR A 62 -10.87 -1.67 14.91
N TYR A 63 -11.19 -1.54 16.20
CA TYR A 63 -12.38 -0.82 16.66
C TYR A 63 -12.31 0.66 16.31
N TYR A 64 -11.18 1.32 16.60
CA TYR A 64 -10.97 2.74 16.26
C TYR A 64 -11.11 2.99 14.76
N GLU A 65 -10.48 2.19 13.93
CA GLU A 65 -10.62 2.28 12.49
C GLU A 65 -12.08 2.16 12.06
N ARG A 66 -12.81 1.19 12.59
CA ARG A 66 -14.24 1.00 12.25
C ARG A 66 -15.08 2.22 12.65
N VAL A 67 -14.84 2.82 13.81
CA VAL A 67 -15.54 4.01 14.27
C VAL A 67 -15.23 5.19 13.34
N LEU A 68 -13.95 5.41 13.00
CA LEU A 68 -13.55 6.49 12.10
C LEU A 68 -14.13 6.32 10.69
N ASP A 69 -14.18 5.09 10.19
CA ASP A 69 -14.71 4.77 8.86
C ASP A 69 -16.23 4.92 8.75
N SER A 70 -16.93 4.79 9.86
CA SER A 70 -18.39 4.90 9.90
C SER A 70 -18.91 6.35 9.89
N VAL A 71 -18.00 7.32 9.98
CA VAL A 71 -18.38 8.73 9.99
C VAL A 71 -18.78 9.17 8.58
N GLU A 72 -19.95 9.76 8.48
CA GLU A 72 -20.48 10.34 7.25
C GLU A 72 -20.35 11.88 7.29
N LEU A 73 -19.99 12.44 6.13
CA LEU A 73 -19.85 13.90 6.00
C LEU A 73 -21.01 14.50 5.20
N PRO A 74 -21.52 15.67 5.60
CA PRO A 74 -21.11 16.49 6.75
C PRO A 74 -21.54 15.90 8.09
N PHE A 75 -20.91 16.32 9.18
CA PHE A 75 -21.25 15.86 10.54
C PHE A 75 -22.72 16.16 10.89
N THR A 76 -23.45 15.14 11.36
CA THR A 76 -24.88 15.26 11.69
C THR A 76 -25.29 14.48 12.93
N ARG A 77 -24.49 13.52 13.38
CA ARG A 77 -24.89 12.55 14.42
C ARG A 77 -24.48 12.95 15.84
N ASN A 78 -23.46 13.78 15.99
CA ASN A 78 -22.84 14.11 17.29
C ASN A 78 -22.45 12.89 18.15
N ASP A 79 -22.03 11.81 17.50
CA ASP A 79 -21.62 10.57 18.13
C ASP A 79 -20.12 10.57 18.48
N LEU A 80 -19.63 9.43 18.99
CA LEU A 80 -18.21 9.24 19.33
C LEU A 80 -17.32 9.48 18.10
N GLY A 81 -17.70 8.95 16.94
CA GLY A 81 -16.93 9.06 15.72
C GLY A 81 -16.72 10.51 15.28
N GLU A 82 -17.81 11.29 15.22
CA GLU A 82 -17.74 12.72 14.90
C GLU A 82 -16.95 13.52 15.93
N THR A 83 -17.06 13.16 17.21
CA THR A 83 -16.32 13.83 18.30
C THR A 83 -14.81 13.59 18.12
N VAL A 84 -14.41 12.34 17.89
CA VAL A 84 -13.01 11.98 17.65
C VAL A 84 -12.49 12.65 16.36
N TRP A 85 -13.28 12.65 15.28
CA TRP A 85 -12.90 13.34 14.04
C TRP A 85 -12.61 14.83 14.25
N LYS A 86 -13.46 15.55 15.01
CA LYS A 86 -13.26 16.97 15.32
C LYS A 86 -11.94 17.21 16.06
N LEU A 87 -11.60 16.33 17.03
CA LEU A 87 -10.32 16.38 17.75
C LEU A 87 -9.14 16.16 16.79
N LEU A 88 -9.23 15.12 15.97
CA LEU A 88 -8.14 14.75 15.05
C LEU A 88 -7.90 15.78 13.94
N LEU A 89 -8.97 16.45 13.44
CA LEU A 89 -8.86 17.48 12.40
C LEU A 89 -8.15 18.75 12.88
N LYS A 90 -8.36 19.14 14.13
CA LYS A 90 -7.88 20.42 14.67
C LYS A 90 -6.69 20.28 15.62
N GLY A 91 -6.39 19.07 16.06
CA GLY A 91 -5.52 18.83 17.20
C GLY A 91 -6.20 19.18 18.53
N PHE A 92 -5.64 18.74 19.62
CA PHE A 92 -6.17 18.95 20.98
C PHE A 92 -5.06 18.82 22.00
N ASP A 93 -5.17 19.55 23.09
CA ASP A 93 -4.16 19.61 24.13
C ASP A 93 -2.74 19.85 23.51
N ASN A 94 -1.81 18.93 23.64
CA ASN A 94 -0.47 18.99 23.02
C ASN A 94 -0.34 18.10 21.77
N TYR A 95 -1.42 17.51 21.29
CA TYR A 95 -1.43 16.65 20.11
C TYR A 95 -1.68 17.46 18.85
N LYS A 96 -0.83 17.23 17.84
CA LYS A 96 -1.00 17.84 16.51
C LYS A 96 -2.21 17.23 15.78
N PRO A 97 -2.82 17.96 14.86
CA PRO A 97 -3.81 17.37 13.95
C PRO A 97 -3.29 16.10 13.32
N THR A 98 -4.13 15.08 13.23
CA THR A 98 -3.75 13.76 12.72
C THR A 98 -4.87 13.18 11.87
N LEU A 99 -4.55 12.67 10.70
CA LEU A 99 -5.50 12.01 9.81
C LEU A 99 -5.09 10.56 9.55
N SER A 100 -6.02 9.63 9.69
CA SER A 100 -5.81 8.28 9.17
C SER A 100 -5.91 8.28 7.64
N PHE A 101 -5.34 7.25 6.98
CA PHE A 101 -5.46 7.08 5.52
C PHE A 101 -6.92 7.09 5.05
N LYS A 102 -7.80 6.47 5.83
CA LYS A 102 -9.23 6.41 5.53
C LYS A 102 -9.92 7.77 5.68
N MET A 103 -9.58 8.54 6.71
CA MET A 103 -10.07 9.91 6.87
C MET A 103 -9.67 10.79 5.68
N MET A 104 -8.43 10.69 5.21
CA MET A 104 -7.97 11.42 4.01
C MET A 104 -8.79 11.03 2.77
N CYS A 105 -9.07 9.74 2.59
CA CYS A 105 -9.90 9.26 1.48
C CYS A 105 -11.33 9.78 1.55
N ILE A 106 -11.96 9.79 2.73
CA ILE A 106 -13.32 10.31 2.94
C ILE A 106 -13.38 11.82 2.69
N LEU A 107 -12.39 12.59 3.18
CA LEU A 107 -12.32 14.03 2.93
C LEU A 107 -12.09 14.34 1.46
N ALA A 108 -11.21 13.59 0.78
CA ALA A 108 -10.98 13.75 -0.65
C ALA A 108 -12.26 13.44 -1.46
N GLU A 109 -12.97 12.35 -1.13
CA GLU A 109 -14.25 12.03 -1.76
C GLU A 109 -15.28 13.15 -1.54
N PHE A 110 -15.36 13.69 -0.33
CA PHE A 110 -16.28 14.78 -0.01
C PHE A 110 -15.96 16.05 -0.80
N ILE A 111 -14.66 16.42 -0.94
CA ILE A 111 -14.24 17.56 -1.79
C ILE A 111 -14.74 17.36 -3.22
N ILE A 112 -14.48 16.19 -3.82
CA ILE A 112 -14.88 15.93 -5.20
C ILE A 112 -16.40 15.90 -5.37
N LYS A 113 -17.12 15.35 -4.39
CA LYS A 113 -18.57 15.26 -4.38
C LYS A 113 -19.24 16.64 -4.34
N THR A 114 -18.69 17.56 -3.55
CA THR A 114 -19.29 18.87 -3.30
C THR A 114 -18.81 19.96 -4.24
N ASN A 115 -17.71 19.74 -4.98
CA ASN A 115 -17.08 20.75 -5.82
C ASN A 115 -16.95 20.29 -7.27
N TYR A 116 -17.98 20.56 -8.06
CA TYR A 116 -18.01 20.21 -9.49
C TYR A 116 -16.79 20.73 -10.28
N LYS A 117 -16.32 21.95 -9.99
CA LYS A 117 -15.15 22.52 -10.70
C LYS A 117 -13.88 21.72 -10.48
N ILE A 118 -13.64 21.25 -9.25
CA ILE A 118 -12.50 20.39 -8.90
C ILE A 118 -12.64 19.03 -9.61
N LYS A 119 -13.81 18.40 -9.50
CA LYS A 119 -14.13 17.17 -10.22
C LYS A 119 -13.84 17.31 -11.71
N ARG A 120 -14.35 18.36 -12.35
CA ARG A 120 -14.15 18.61 -13.77
C ARG A 120 -12.68 18.85 -14.12
N GLY A 121 -11.95 19.58 -13.28
CA GLY A 121 -10.51 19.78 -13.42
C GLY A 121 -9.73 18.47 -13.45
N LEU A 122 -10.02 17.56 -12.51
CA LEU A 122 -9.42 16.22 -12.49
C LEU A 122 -9.74 15.42 -13.76
N GLN A 123 -10.98 15.42 -14.22
CA GLN A 123 -11.40 14.73 -15.44
C GLN A 123 -10.73 15.26 -16.71
N LEU A 124 -10.43 16.56 -16.76
CA LEU A 124 -9.68 17.15 -17.87
C LEU A 124 -8.18 16.85 -17.79
N THR A 125 -7.64 16.76 -16.58
CA THR A 125 -6.23 16.45 -16.33
C THR A 125 -5.91 15.00 -16.63
N TYR A 126 -6.76 14.07 -16.15
CA TYR A 126 -6.56 12.63 -16.26
C TYR A 126 -7.47 12.03 -17.32
N LYS A 127 -7.03 12.14 -18.58
CA LYS A 127 -7.76 11.55 -19.71
C LYS A 127 -7.71 10.03 -19.71
N TYR A 128 -6.61 9.45 -19.24
CA TYR A 128 -6.38 8.01 -19.11
C TYR A 128 -6.04 7.71 -17.65
N VAL A 129 -6.71 6.74 -17.05
CA VAL A 129 -6.50 6.32 -15.67
C VAL A 129 -6.32 4.80 -15.64
N PHE A 130 -5.18 4.36 -15.11
CA PHE A 130 -4.85 2.96 -14.95
C PHE A 130 -4.87 2.62 -13.46
N LEU A 131 -5.64 1.62 -13.09
CA LEU A 131 -5.76 1.09 -11.74
C LEU A 131 -5.07 -0.27 -11.73
N ASP A 132 -3.91 -0.34 -11.11
CA ASP A 132 -3.11 -1.56 -10.97
C ASP A 132 -3.42 -2.25 -9.65
N GLU A 133 -3.17 -3.58 -9.56
CA GLU A 133 -3.50 -4.43 -8.40
C GLU A 133 -4.95 -4.20 -7.90
N PHE A 134 -5.86 -4.06 -8.86
CA PHE A 134 -7.22 -3.59 -8.59
C PHE A 134 -8.01 -4.50 -7.65
N GLN A 135 -7.65 -5.78 -7.51
CA GLN A 135 -8.25 -6.73 -6.57
C GLN A 135 -8.10 -6.33 -5.10
N ASP A 136 -7.11 -5.49 -4.78
CA ASP A 136 -6.85 -5.04 -3.40
C ASP A 136 -7.51 -3.69 -3.06
N THR A 137 -8.30 -3.15 -3.99
CA THR A 137 -9.01 -1.88 -3.79
C THR A 137 -10.10 -2.01 -2.71
N THR A 138 -10.03 -1.12 -1.71
CA THR A 138 -11.03 -1.04 -0.63
C THR A 138 -12.30 -0.30 -1.06
N TYR A 139 -13.37 -0.44 -0.28
CA TYR A 139 -14.63 0.27 -0.54
C TYR A 139 -14.46 1.80 -0.64
N LEU A 140 -13.69 2.41 0.27
CA LEU A 140 -13.48 3.86 0.27
C LEU A 140 -12.67 4.32 -0.95
N GLN A 141 -11.64 3.59 -1.32
CA GLN A 141 -10.83 3.87 -2.51
C GLN A 141 -11.67 3.76 -3.78
N TYR A 142 -12.47 2.69 -3.90
CA TYR A 142 -13.36 2.53 -5.04
C TYR A 142 -14.42 3.63 -5.11
N LYS A 143 -15.00 4.03 -3.97
CA LYS A 143 -15.94 5.15 -3.86
C LYS A 143 -15.31 6.46 -4.34
N LEU A 144 -14.06 6.74 -3.96
CA LEU A 144 -13.32 7.91 -4.44
C LEU A 144 -13.12 7.88 -5.95
N VAL A 145 -12.67 6.74 -6.51
CA VAL A 145 -12.51 6.57 -7.97
C VAL A 145 -13.80 6.84 -8.72
N LYS A 146 -14.91 6.28 -8.24
CA LYS A 146 -16.24 6.53 -8.82
C LYS A 146 -16.59 8.01 -8.77
N GLN A 147 -16.40 8.64 -7.62
CA GLN A 147 -16.72 10.06 -7.45
C GLN A 147 -15.91 10.94 -8.39
N CYS A 148 -14.64 10.58 -8.66
CA CYS A 148 -13.79 11.30 -9.60
C CYS A 148 -14.20 11.06 -11.07
N PHE A 149 -14.39 9.83 -11.48
CA PHE A 149 -14.33 9.46 -12.90
C PHE A 149 -15.60 8.81 -13.47
N LEU A 150 -16.55 8.39 -12.65
CA LEU A 150 -17.80 7.82 -13.16
C LEU A 150 -18.58 8.85 -14.01
N ASN A 151 -19.06 8.43 -15.16
CA ASN A 151 -19.74 9.27 -16.15
C ASN A 151 -18.88 10.45 -16.64
N SER A 152 -17.57 10.24 -16.79
CA SER A 152 -16.63 11.23 -17.34
C SER A 152 -16.18 10.83 -18.74
N GLY A 153 -15.44 11.73 -19.41
CA GLY A 153 -14.74 11.41 -20.65
C GLY A 153 -13.37 10.75 -20.44
N SER A 154 -13.01 10.37 -19.19
CA SER A 154 -11.76 9.67 -18.89
C SER A 154 -11.88 8.20 -19.25
N ILE A 155 -10.86 7.67 -19.89
CA ILE A 155 -10.76 6.24 -20.22
C ILE A 155 -10.12 5.53 -19.03
N MET A 156 -10.89 4.59 -18.46
CA MET A 156 -10.50 3.85 -17.25
C MET A 156 -10.05 2.44 -17.62
N THR A 157 -8.94 2.01 -17.07
CA THR A 157 -8.44 0.63 -17.21
C THR A 157 -8.09 0.09 -15.84
N ALA A 158 -8.70 -1.02 -15.45
CA ALA A 158 -8.41 -1.71 -14.20
C ALA A 158 -7.74 -3.05 -14.51
N VAL A 159 -6.60 -3.30 -13.88
CA VAL A 159 -5.80 -4.53 -14.06
C VAL A 159 -5.58 -5.19 -12.70
N GLY A 160 -5.64 -6.49 -12.65
CA GLY A 160 -5.39 -7.26 -11.44
C GLY A 160 -5.83 -8.72 -11.56
N ASP A 161 -5.61 -9.47 -10.50
CA ASP A 161 -5.95 -10.88 -10.43
C ASP A 161 -6.73 -11.20 -9.15
N ASN A 162 -7.99 -11.56 -9.26
CA ASN A 162 -8.85 -11.95 -8.14
C ASN A 162 -8.25 -13.04 -7.24
N LYS A 163 -7.43 -13.93 -7.82
CA LYS A 163 -6.78 -15.02 -7.12
C LYS A 163 -5.65 -14.54 -6.19
N GLN A 164 -5.10 -13.34 -6.47
CA GLN A 164 -4.04 -12.72 -5.68
C GLN A 164 -4.56 -11.74 -4.62
N ARG A 165 -5.85 -11.71 -4.37
CA ARG A 165 -6.46 -10.82 -3.36
C ARG A 165 -6.08 -11.24 -1.95
N ILE A 166 -5.03 -10.62 -1.40
CA ILE A 166 -4.51 -10.88 -0.06
C ILE A 166 -4.91 -9.83 0.97
N MET A 167 -5.50 -8.70 0.52
CA MET A 167 -5.84 -7.56 1.38
C MET A 167 -7.31 -7.58 1.87
N VAL A 168 -7.96 -8.74 1.87
CA VAL A 168 -9.36 -8.87 2.36
C VAL A 168 -9.49 -8.46 3.83
N TRP A 169 -8.48 -8.74 4.65
CA TRP A 169 -8.40 -8.33 6.05
C TRP A 169 -8.34 -6.80 6.22
N ALA A 170 -7.82 -6.06 5.23
CA ALA A 170 -7.76 -4.60 5.19
C ALA A 170 -9.00 -3.97 4.53
N GLY A 171 -10.00 -4.77 4.15
CA GLY A 171 -11.26 -4.30 3.58
C GLY A 171 -11.31 -4.24 2.05
N ALA A 172 -10.42 -4.98 1.35
CA ALA A 172 -10.51 -5.11 -0.09
C ALA A 172 -11.86 -5.71 -0.53
N LEU A 173 -12.48 -5.09 -1.54
CA LEU A 173 -13.78 -5.49 -2.06
C LEU A 173 -13.69 -6.79 -2.85
N LYS A 174 -14.50 -7.78 -2.47
CA LYS A 174 -14.59 -9.04 -3.22
C LYS A 174 -15.21 -8.88 -4.61
N THR A 175 -16.07 -7.90 -4.77
CA THR A 175 -16.87 -7.65 -5.98
C THR A 175 -16.28 -6.59 -6.90
N VAL A 176 -15.10 -6.03 -6.57
CA VAL A 176 -14.58 -4.81 -7.20
C VAL A 176 -14.53 -4.86 -8.73
N PHE A 177 -14.11 -5.99 -9.34
CA PHE A 177 -14.10 -6.13 -10.79
C PHE A 177 -15.50 -6.22 -11.38
N HIS A 178 -16.42 -6.90 -10.70
CA HIS A 178 -17.82 -6.98 -11.13
C HIS A 178 -18.47 -5.59 -11.06
N ASP A 179 -18.26 -4.88 -9.96
CA ASP A 179 -18.79 -3.54 -9.74
C ASP A 179 -18.24 -2.57 -10.78
N PHE A 180 -16.92 -2.61 -11.02
CA PHE A 180 -16.26 -1.78 -12.03
C PHE A 180 -16.81 -2.07 -13.44
N LYS A 181 -16.94 -3.35 -13.82
CA LYS A 181 -17.50 -3.74 -15.10
C LYS A 181 -18.92 -3.18 -15.30
N THR A 182 -19.77 -3.32 -14.27
CA THR A 182 -21.17 -2.92 -14.34
C THR A 182 -21.32 -1.39 -14.35
N GLU A 183 -20.63 -0.70 -13.44
CA GLU A 183 -20.83 0.74 -13.21
C GLU A 183 -20.13 1.60 -14.28
N PHE A 184 -18.94 1.19 -14.73
CA PHE A 184 -18.21 1.88 -15.79
C PHE A 184 -18.51 1.36 -17.19
N ASN A 185 -19.41 0.37 -17.32
CA ASN A 185 -19.70 -0.33 -18.58
C ASN A 185 -18.41 -0.81 -19.28
N ALA A 186 -17.53 -1.44 -18.49
CA ALA A 186 -16.21 -1.84 -18.96
C ALA A 186 -16.23 -3.21 -19.65
N GLU A 187 -15.42 -3.36 -20.69
CA GLU A 187 -15.16 -4.64 -21.32
C GLU A 187 -14.09 -5.41 -20.54
N THR A 188 -14.23 -6.74 -20.50
CA THR A 188 -13.28 -7.61 -19.79
C THR A 188 -12.40 -8.33 -20.79
N HIS A 189 -11.09 -8.16 -20.67
CA HIS A 189 -10.08 -8.86 -21.44
C HIS A 189 -9.22 -9.72 -20.51
N LYS A 190 -9.08 -11.01 -20.83
CA LYS A 190 -8.24 -11.91 -20.05
C LYS A 190 -6.81 -11.88 -20.58
N LEU A 191 -5.84 -11.73 -19.67
CA LEU A 191 -4.42 -11.93 -19.94
C LEU A 191 -4.09 -13.41 -19.68
N THR A 192 -3.93 -14.18 -20.74
CA THR A 192 -3.76 -15.64 -20.66
C THR A 192 -2.31 -16.08 -20.73
N MET A 193 -1.40 -15.26 -21.27
CA MET A 193 0.00 -15.60 -21.42
C MET A 193 0.78 -15.25 -20.17
N ASN A 194 1.40 -16.24 -19.52
CA ASN A 194 2.33 -16.07 -18.41
C ASN A 194 3.76 -15.98 -18.94
N HIS A 195 4.30 -14.78 -18.95
CA HIS A 195 5.70 -14.53 -19.37
C HIS A 195 6.69 -14.63 -18.21
N ARG A 196 6.23 -14.70 -16.96
CA ARG A 196 7.08 -14.71 -15.77
C ARG A 196 7.54 -16.10 -15.38
N SER A 197 6.61 -17.02 -15.31
CA SER A 197 6.82 -18.32 -14.66
C SER A 197 7.11 -19.43 -15.66
N ALA A 198 8.06 -20.31 -15.31
CA ALA A 198 8.36 -21.51 -16.04
C ALA A 198 7.18 -22.53 -15.99
N PRO A 199 7.11 -23.50 -16.93
CA PRO A 199 5.96 -24.41 -17.05
C PRO A 199 5.61 -25.17 -15.77
N ARG A 200 6.58 -25.74 -15.07
CA ARG A 200 6.34 -26.47 -13.81
C ARG A 200 5.77 -25.60 -12.70
N LEU A 201 6.11 -24.30 -12.68
CA LEU A 201 5.51 -23.34 -11.73
C LEU A 201 4.08 -22.97 -12.12
N VAL A 202 3.80 -22.86 -13.41
CA VAL A 202 2.43 -22.64 -13.90
C VAL A 202 1.54 -23.84 -13.59
N ASP A 203 2.05 -25.08 -13.71
CA ASP A 203 1.31 -26.28 -13.33
C ASP A 203 1.01 -26.35 -11.83
N LEU A 204 1.96 -25.91 -10.99
CA LEU A 204 1.71 -25.75 -9.55
C LEU A 204 0.62 -24.70 -9.29
N GLN A 205 0.67 -23.55 -9.96
CA GLN A 205 -0.37 -22.52 -9.85
C GLN A 205 -1.75 -23.05 -10.23
N ARG A 206 -1.86 -23.82 -11.33
CA ARG A 206 -3.13 -24.44 -11.74
C ARG A 206 -3.69 -25.37 -10.66
N LYS A 207 -2.85 -26.16 -10.01
CA LYS A 207 -3.25 -27.04 -8.90
C LYS A 207 -3.73 -26.22 -7.69
N MET A 208 -3.06 -25.12 -7.38
CA MET A 208 -3.48 -24.21 -6.31
C MET A 208 -4.81 -23.53 -6.62
N TYR A 209 -5.04 -23.10 -7.86
CA TYR A 209 -6.30 -22.49 -8.27
C TYR A 209 -7.47 -23.46 -8.18
N ALA A 210 -7.27 -24.72 -8.50
CA ALA A 210 -8.29 -25.75 -8.34
C ALA A 210 -8.72 -25.90 -6.86
N SER A 211 -7.78 -25.79 -5.93
CA SER A 211 -8.10 -25.82 -4.49
C SER A 211 -8.83 -24.57 -3.98
N LEU A 212 -8.74 -23.46 -4.70
CA LEU A 212 -9.45 -22.22 -4.40
C LEU A 212 -10.84 -22.13 -5.07
N ASN A 213 -11.30 -23.22 -5.70
CA ASN A 213 -12.51 -23.26 -6.53
C ASN A 213 -12.51 -22.22 -7.69
N GLU A 214 -11.33 -21.82 -8.12
CA GLU A 214 -11.13 -20.94 -9.26
C GLU A 214 -10.39 -21.71 -10.36
N SER A 215 -11.14 -22.43 -11.21
CA SER A 215 -10.55 -23.09 -12.36
C SER A 215 -10.35 -22.10 -13.51
N ASP A 216 -9.16 -21.54 -13.64
CA ASP A 216 -8.76 -20.85 -14.85
C ASP A 216 -7.73 -21.70 -15.61
N SER A 217 -8.25 -22.58 -16.45
CA SER A 217 -7.47 -23.49 -17.31
C SER A 217 -6.85 -22.77 -18.52
N THR A 218 -7.06 -21.46 -18.66
CA THR A 218 -6.69 -20.70 -19.86
C THR A 218 -5.27 -20.08 -19.78
N ILE A 219 -4.55 -20.25 -18.67
CA ILE A 219 -3.19 -19.70 -18.54
C ILE A 219 -2.24 -20.53 -19.39
N CYS A 220 -1.61 -19.90 -20.38
CA CYS A 220 -0.60 -20.45 -21.24
C CYS A 220 0.80 -20.02 -20.77
N VAL A 221 1.77 -20.87 -20.95
CA VAL A 221 3.18 -20.56 -20.72
C VAL A 221 3.74 -19.88 -21.97
N SER A 222 4.61 -18.90 -21.78
CA SER A 222 5.28 -18.20 -22.89
C SER A 222 6.32 -19.13 -23.57
N ASP A 223 6.47 -18.99 -24.87
CA ASP A 223 7.41 -19.74 -25.73
C ASP A 223 8.90 -19.53 -25.38
N LYS A 224 9.20 -18.64 -24.46
CA LYS A 224 10.58 -18.42 -23.98
C LYS A 224 11.11 -19.54 -23.07
N TRP A 225 10.23 -20.44 -22.63
CA TRP A 225 10.53 -21.51 -21.71
C TRP A 225 10.51 -22.85 -22.43
N GLU A 226 11.45 -23.73 -22.07
CA GLU A 226 11.36 -25.13 -22.48
C GLU A 226 10.30 -25.88 -21.65
N PRO A 227 9.66 -26.94 -22.19
CA PRO A 227 8.56 -27.64 -21.50
C PRO A 227 8.92 -28.17 -20.09
N ASP A 228 10.16 -28.51 -19.84
CA ASP A 228 10.66 -29.06 -18.58
C ASP A 228 11.25 -28.01 -17.63
N ASP A 229 11.22 -26.73 -18.00
CA ASP A 229 11.77 -25.67 -17.18
C ASP A 229 11.00 -25.49 -15.87
N GLY A 230 11.75 -25.07 -14.87
CA GLY A 230 11.27 -24.83 -13.51
C GLY A 230 11.46 -26.05 -12.60
N MET A 231 11.63 -25.77 -11.33
CA MET A 231 11.77 -26.78 -10.28
C MET A 231 10.93 -26.36 -9.08
N VAL A 232 10.28 -27.32 -8.47
CA VAL A 232 9.55 -27.13 -7.21
C VAL A 232 10.01 -28.23 -6.26
N THR A 233 10.62 -27.84 -5.16
CA THR A 233 11.08 -28.74 -4.12
C THR A 233 10.36 -28.46 -2.81
N LEU A 234 9.86 -29.47 -2.16
CA LEU A 234 9.29 -29.39 -0.81
C LEU A 234 10.36 -29.81 0.20
N LEU A 235 10.75 -28.88 1.05
CA LEU A 235 11.64 -29.14 2.18
C LEU A 235 10.79 -29.24 3.44
N ILE A 236 11.01 -30.29 4.24
CA ILE A 236 10.34 -30.51 5.51
C ILE A 236 11.41 -30.62 6.57
N ALA A 237 11.39 -29.75 7.55
CA ALA A 237 12.32 -29.71 8.67
C ALA A 237 11.64 -30.18 9.95
N GLU A 238 12.41 -30.73 10.89
CA GLU A 238 11.91 -31.17 12.21
C GLU A 238 11.81 -30.02 13.20
N ASP A 239 12.71 -29.04 13.07
CA ASP A 239 12.78 -27.84 13.91
C ASP A 239 13.38 -26.66 13.11
N GLU A 240 13.48 -25.50 13.75
CA GLU A 240 13.97 -24.27 13.12
C GLU A 240 15.49 -24.33 12.80
N GLU A 241 16.28 -25.07 13.58
CA GLU A 241 17.70 -25.29 13.34
C GLU A 241 17.91 -26.17 12.09
N ASN A 242 17.16 -27.25 11.99
CA ASN A 242 17.17 -28.13 10.83
C ASN A 242 16.64 -27.42 9.57
N GLU A 243 15.62 -26.57 9.72
CA GLU A 243 15.12 -25.74 8.64
C GLU A 243 16.23 -24.80 8.11
N ALA A 244 16.93 -24.09 9.01
CA ALA A 244 17.99 -23.17 8.64
C ALA A 244 19.15 -23.88 7.93
N ALA A 245 19.56 -25.04 8.44
CA ALA A 245 20.61 -25.85 7.82
C ALA A 245 20.21 -26.33 6.41
N THR A 246 19.01 -26.91 6.29
CA THR A 246 18.51 -27.44 5.01
C THR A 246 18.35 -26.32 3.96
N ILE A 247 17.85 -25.14 4.34
CA ILE A 247 17.74 -23.98 3.44
C ILE A 247 19.14 -23.53 3.01
N SER A 248 20.10 -23.45 3.94
CA SER A 248 21.44 -22.96 3.67
C SER A 248 22.21 -23.92 2.75
N GLU A 249 22.12 -25.25 2.96
CA GLU A 249 22.67 -26.25 2.05
C GLU A 249 22.07 -26.15 0.65
N HIS A 250 20.73 -25.99 0.57
CA HIS A 250 20.06 -25.85 -0.72
C HIS A 250 20.51 -24.58 -1.46
N ILE A 251 20.63 -23.45 -0.77
CA ILE A 251 21.12 -22.19 -1.34
C ILE A 251 22.59 -22.33 -1.78
N SER A 252 23.44 -22.92 -0.97
CA SER A 252 24.83 -23.20 -1.35
C SER A 252 24.92 -23.98 -2.65
N ALA A 253 24.17 -25.07 -2.77
CA ALA A 253 24.13 -25.88 -3.98
C ALA A 253 23.65 -25.09 -5.21
N GLN A 254 22.70 -24.19 -5.05
CA GLN A 254 22.22 -23.29 -6.13
C GLN A 254 23.33 -22.32 -6.57
N ILE A 255 24.06 -21.73 -5.63
CA ILE A 255 25.17 -20.82 -5.92
C ILE A 255 26.30 -21.56 -6.61
N GLU A 256 26.68 -22.77 -6.14
CA GLU A 256 27.67 -23.62 -6.77
C GLU A 256 27.29 -24.04 -8.20
N SER A 257 25.98 -24.17 -8.48
CA SER A 257 25.47 -24.41 -9.84
C SER A 257 25.51 -23.18 -10.75
N GLY A 258 25.95 -22.01 -10.24
CA GLY A 258 26.14 -20.79 -11.01
C GLY A 258 25.02 -19.75 -10.86
N ILE A 259 24.08 -19.94 -9.93
CA ILE A 259 23.05 -18.91 -9.65
C ILE A 259 23.68 -17.82 -8.79
N GLU A 260 23.56 -16.56 -9.24
CA GLU A 260 24.04 -15.41 -8.48
C GLU A 260 23.23 -15.23 -7.18
N PRO A 261 23.89 -14.96 -6.01
CA PRO A 261 23.20 -14.82 -4.74
C PRO A 261 22.07 -13.78 -4.74
N ASN A 262 22.21 -12.71 -5.53
CA ASN A 262 21.20 -11.65 -5.68
C ASN A 262 19.92 -12.09 -6.41
N LYS A 263 19.90 -13.29 -6.98
CA LYS A 263 18.73 -13.91 -7.62
C LYS A 263 17.96 -14.83 -6.66
N LEU A 264 18.48 -15.03 -5.45
CA LEU A 264 17.88 -15.90 -4.44
C LEU A 264 17.19 -15.07 -3.38
N CYS A 265 15.94 -15.43 -3.05
CA CYS A 265 15.13 -14.74 -2.06
C CYS A 265 14.39 -15.73 -1.18
N ILE A 266 14.45 -15.51 0.14
CA ILE A 266 13.69 -16.27 1.14
C ILE A 266 12.49 -15.42 1.54
N LEU A 267 11.28 -15.95 1.37
CA LEU A 267 10.04 -15.27 1.74
C LEU A 267 9.49 -15.86 3.04
N CYS A 268 9.35 -15.02 4.06
CA CYS A 268 8.67 -15.35 5.30
C CYS A 268 7.23 -14.81 5.28
N LYS A 269 6.29 -15.54 5.86
CA LYS A 269 4.89 -15.14 5.92
C LYS A 269 4.69 -13.80 6.66
N GLN A 270 5.44 -13.60 7.76
CA GLN A 270 5.40 -12.41 8.60
C GLN A 270 6.65 -12.38 9.50
N LYS A 271 6.94 -11.21 10.09
CA LYS A 271 7.98 -11.03 11.10
C LYS A 271 9.33 -11.65 10.72
N PRO A 272 9.94 -11.24 9.61
CA PRO A 272 11.23 -11.78 9.20
C PRO A 272 12.30 -11.63 10.28
N GLN A 273 12.18 -10.65 11.18
CA GLN A 273 13.10 -10.43 12.31
C GLN A 273 13.10 -11.60 13.31
N ASP A 274 12.01 -12.36 13.41
CA ASP A 274 11.90 -13.50 14.33
C ASP A 274 12.48 -14.79 13.67
N TYR A 275 12.32 -14.97 12.37
CA TYR A 275 12.68 -16.19 11.63
C TYR A 275 14.05 -16.10 10.92
N ALA A 276 14.39 -14.94 10.35
CA ALA A 276 15.59 -14.80 9.54
C ALA A 276 16.92 -14.95 10.31
N PRO A 277 17.08 -14.59 11.61
CA PRO A 277 18.38 -14.60 12.26
C PRO A 277 19.07 -15.95 12.23
N LYS A 278 18.35 -17.07 12.44
CA LYS A 278 18.91 -18.42 12.40
C LYS A 278 19.39 -18.78 11.00
N ILE A 279 18.59 -18.48 9.99
CA ILE A 279 18.92 -18.74 8.57
C ILE A 279 20.13 -17.89 8.15
N ILE A 280 20.16 -16.60 8.53
CA ILE A 280 21.29 -15.71 8.22
C ILE A 280 22.59 -16.19 8.89
N ALA A 281 22.50 -16.65 10.14
CA ALA A 281 23.66 -17.20 10.86
C ALA A 281 24.20 -18.45 10.15
N GLU A 282 23.33 -19.35 9.71
CA GLU A 282 23.73 -20.58 9.03
C GLU A 282 24.30 -20.29 7.62
N LEU A 283 23.67 -19.39 6.85
CA LEU A 283 24.21 -18.92 5.57
C LEU A 283 25.60 -18.29 5.72
N LYS A 284 25.85 -17.58 6.83
CA LYS A 284 27.17 -17.01 7.13
C LYS A 284 28.22 -18.10 7.37
N ASN A 285 27.85 -19.25 7.96
CA ASN A 285 28.75 -20.42 8.10
C ASN A 285 29.17 -20.95 6.74
N HIS A 286 28.28 -20.85 5.74
CA HIS A 286 28.57 -21.16 4.34
C HIS A 286 29.23 -20.01 3.56
N GLN A 287 29.65 -18.91 4.23
CA GLN A 287 30.26 -17.73 3.62
C GLN A 287 29.30 -16.96 2.67
N ILE A 288 28.00 -17.15 2.83
CA ILE A 288 26.96 -16.49 2.05
C ILE A 288 26.40 -15.31 2.87
N LEU A 289 26.46 -14.11 2.28
CA LEU A 289 25.90 -12.90 2.91
C LEU A 289 24.42 -12.80 2.59
N ALA A 290 23.60 -12.74 3.63
CA ALA A 290 22.16 -12.51 3.52
C ALA A 290 21.74 -11.32 4.40
N ARG A 291 20.62 -10.70 4.06
CA ARG A 291 20.07 -9.54 4.78
C ARG A 291 18.56 -9.60 4.86
N ILE A 292 18.00 -8.91 5.85
CA ILE A 292 16.56 -8.64 5.90
C ILE A 292 16.28 -7.40 5.04
N GLU A 293 15.54 -7.58 3.95
CA GLU A 293 15.28 -6.49 2.99
C GLU A 293 14.46 -5.36 3.60
N ASN A 294 13.54 -5.67 4.54
CA ASN A 294 12.74 -4.66 5.23
C ASN A 294 13.59 -3.59 5.91
N ASP A 295 14.67 -3.97 6.59
CA ASP A 295 15.55 -3.04 7.31
C ASP A 295 16.20 -2.03 6.35
N TYR A 296 16.55 -2.48 5.13
CA TYR A 296 17.10 -1.62 4.09
C TYR A 296 16.03 -0.71 3.48
N GLN A 297 14.80 -1.24 3.28
CA GLN A 297 13.69 -0.45 2.78
C GLN A 297 13.30 0.67 3.77
N ASP A 298 13.35 0.39 5.05
CA ASP A 298 13.08 1.39 6.08
C ASP A 298 14.21 2.42 6.16
N LEU A 299 15.47 1.98 6.08
CA LEU A 299 16.62 2.89 6.02
C LEU A 299 16.56 3.86 4.84
N ILE A 300 16.16 3.39 3.66
CA ILE A 300 16.05 4.24 2.45
C ILE A 300 14.96 5.29 2.61
N LYS A 301 13.93 5.03 3.42
CA LYS A 301 12.84 5.98 3.71
C LYS A 301 13.19 7.02 4.76
N GLU A 302 14.31 6.85 5.48
CA GLU A 302 14.78 7.86 6.44
C GLU A 302 15.07 9.18 5.71
N PRO A 303 14.52 10.33 6.16
CA PRO A 303 14.64 11.62 5.44
C PRO A 303 16.07 12.02 5.09
N ILE A 304 17.03 11.74 6.00
CA ILE A 304 18.46 12.05 5.77
C ILE A 304 19.02 11.16 4.67
N VAL A 305 18.66 9.87 4.66
CA VAL A 305 19.15 8.92 3.64
C VAL A 305 18.55 9.25 2.29
N GLU A 306 17.26 9.55 2.23
CA GLU A 306 16.58 9.98 1.02
C GLU A 306 17.18 11.29 0.48
N MET A 307 17.52 12.24 1.34
CA MET A 307 18.22 13.47 0.98
C MET A 307 19.61 13.18 0.37
N LEU A 308 20.39 12.29 0.96
CA LEU A 308 21.69 11.89 0.42
C LEU A 308 21.55 11.21 -0.95
N ILE A 309 20.57 10.33 -1.11
CA ILE A 309 20.27 9.67 -2.39
C ILE A 309 19.85 10.73 -3.43
N SER A 310 19.03 11.68 -3.05
CA SER A 310 18.59 12.78 -3.93
C SER A 310 19.76 13.67 -4.36
N LEU A 311 20.70 13.95 -3.46
CA LEU A 311 21.96 14.66 -3.77
C LEU A 311 22.81 13.88 -4.79
N LEU A 312 22.97 12.57 -4.60
CA LEU A 312 23.70 11.71 -5.53
C LEU A 312 23.04 11.68 -6.91
N ARG A 313 21.70 11.58 -6.95
CA ARG A 313 20.94 11.63 -8.21
C ARG A 313 21.10 12.95 -8.95
N LEU A 314 21.10 14.08 -8.24
CA LEU A 314 21.36 15.40 -8.81
C LEU A 314 22.79 15.59 -9.29
N ALA A 315 23.76 14.93 -8.64
CA ALA A 315 25.15 14.94 -9.09
C ALA A 315 25.33 14.24 -10.45
N ILE A 316 24.52 13.20 -10.72
CA ILE A 316 24.53 12.44 -11.97
C ILE A 316 23.68 13.13 -13.04
N ASP A 317 22.48 13.57 -12.67
CA ASP A 317 21.53 14.21 -13.58
C ASP A 317 20.94 15.49 -12.92
N ARG A 318 21.36 16.65 -13.42
CA ARG A 318 20.93 17.96 -12.91
C ARG A 318 19.49 18.31 -13.22
N LYS A 319 18.80 17.58 -14.09
CA LYS A 319 17.41 17.83 -14.51
C LYS A 319 16.39 17.04 -13.68
N ARG A 320 16.50 17.13 -12.35
CA ARG A 320 15.64 16.43 -11.37
C ARG A 320 15.01 17.40 -10.37
N PRO A 321 13.98 18.14 -10.78
CA PRO A 321 13.36 19.16 -9.94
C PRO A 321 12.79 18.60 -8.64
N HIS A 322 12.23 17.39 -8.65
CA HIS A 322 11.68 16.75 -7.45
C HIS A 322 12.76 16.43 -6.40
N ASP A 323 13.94 15.93 -6.84
CA ASP A 323 15.05 15.68 -5.91
C ASP A 323 15.56 17.00 -5.32
N TRP A 324 15.56 18.09 -6.08
CA TRP A 324 15.92 19.41 -5.60
C TRP A 324 14.92 19.97 -4.58
N GLU A 325 13.62 19.92 -4.89
CA GLU A 325 12.54 20.36 -4.00
C GLU A 325 12.58 19.59 -2.68
N PHE A 326 12.81 18.29 -2.74
CA PHE A 326 12.93 17.43 -1.56
C PHE A 326 14.12 17.82 -0.69
N ILE A 327 15.30 18.07 -1.27
CA ILE A 327 16.48 18.51 -0.53
C ILE A 327 16.22 19.85 0.16
N VAL A 328 15.66 20.81 -0.57
CA VAL A 328 15.38 22.15 -0.03
C VAL A 328 14.38 22.07 1.15
N SER A 329 13.30 21.32 1.00
CA SER A 329 12.30 21.17 2.07
C SER A 329 12.88 20.45 3.28
N THR A 330 13.56 19.33 3.09
CA THR A 330 14.17 18.57 4.18
C THR A 330 15.26 19.38 4.91
N THR A 331 16.04 20.17 4.17
CA THR A 331 17.03 21.07 4.73
C THR A 331 16.38 22.18 5.57
N ALA A 332 15.30 22.78 5.07
CA ALA A 332 14.55 23.81 5.80
C ALA A 332 13.97 23.25 7.10
N ASP A 333 13.44 22.06 7.08
CA ASP A 333 12.88 21.37 8.25
C ASP A 333 13.96 21.03 9.29
N LEU A 334 15.13 20.53 8.86
CA LEU A 334 16.24 20.18 9.74
C LEU A 334 16.86 21.38 10.47
N TRP A 335 16.91 22.54 9.83
CA TRP A 335 17.47 23.75 10.41
C TRP A 335 16.44 24.73 10.96
N ASN A 336 15.16 24.35 11.02
CA ASN A 336 14.07 25.22 11.49
C ASN A 336 14.05 26.59 10.75
N ILE A 337 14.54 26.62 9.52
CA ILE A 337 14.49 27.79 8.65
C ILE A 337 13.11 27.82 8.05
N GLY A 338 12.23 28.69 8.56
CA GLY A 338 10.90 28.85 8.00
C GLY A 338 10.96 29.01 6.48
N SER A 339 9.96 28.44 5.79
CA SER A 339 9.84 28.40 4.33
C SER A 339 10.25 29.73 3.69
N LEU A 340 11.31 29.71 2.91
CA LEU A 340 11.68 30.77 1.96
C LEU A 340 10.63 30.91 0.87
#